data_adf3f480fc60c83849fa339cc4a8e33a
#
_entry.id   adf3f480fc60c83849fa339cc4a8e33a
#
_cell.length_a   1.000
_cell.length_b   1.000
_cell.length_c   1.000
_cell.angle_alpha   90.00
_cell.angle_beta   90.00
_cell.angle_gamma   90.00
#
_symmetry.space_group_name_H-M   'P 1'
#
loop_
_entity.id
_entity.type
_entity.pdbx_description
1 polymer ?
#
loop_
_entity_poly.entity_id
_entity_poly.type
_entity_poly.pdbx_seq_one_letter_code
_entity_poly.pdbx_strand_id
1 'polypeptide(L)'
;MFLINGLEQNTLAVNDRATQFGDGCFTTARVVDGRVQLLDTHLARLQSACERLAIPFERWSTLGDEMTSLAQRQQTGVLKVILSRGAGGRGYSGSACDTPTRILSTSAAPAHYARWKEEGATLALSPVPLGRNPYLAGLKHLNRLEQVLIRSHLEQTNADEALVLDSDGWLTECCAANLFWRCGQDVYTPRLDQAGVNGIMRQYIMKRLAPTAYRVVEVNAPLSALAQADEVLICNALMPVVPVQRYAEQQWSARELYRYLAPLCESPD
;
A
#
# COMPACT_ATOMS: atom_id res chain seq x y z
N MET A 1 8.98 16.93 8.81
CA MET A 1 10.26 16.55 9.46
C MET A 1 10.77 15.28 8.80
N PHE A 2 12.10 15.20 8.55
CA PHE A 2 12.75 13.98 8.07
C PHE A 2 13.81 13.54 9.07
N LEU A 3 13.84 12.25 9.35
CA LEU A 3 14.85 11.59 10.17
C LEU A 3 15.61 10.61 9.27
N ILE A 4 16.90 10.83 9.07
CA ILE A 4 17.75 9.94 8.26
C ILE A 4 18.82 9.34 9.17
N ASN A 5 18.81 8.02 9.30
CA ASN A 5 19.71 7.27 10.17
C ASN A 5 19.72 7.76 11.62
N GLY A 6 18.57 8.25 12.12
CA GLY A 6 18.41 8.76 13.48
C GLY A 6 18.74 10.24 13.66
N LEU A 7 19.15 10.95 12.61
CA LEU A 7 19.47 12.37 12.66
C LEU A 7 18.41 13.19 11.88
N GLU A 8 17.98 14.30 12.46
CA GLU A 8 17.08 15.22 11.77
C GLU A 8 17.84 15.95 10.67
N GLN A 9 17.51 15.63 9.42
CA GLN A 9 18.11 16.22 8.22
C GLN A 9 17.21 16.02 7.00
N ASN A 10 17.44 16.79 5.94
CA ASN A 10 16.64 16.77 4.71
C ASN A 10 17.46 16.50 3.43
N THR A 11 18.70 16.05 3.59
CA THR A 11 19.61 15.76 2.48
C THR A 11 20.01 14.29 2.50
N LEU A 12 19.97 13.66 1.32
CA LEU A 12 20.43 12.31 1.09
C LEU A 12 21.65 12.34 0.16
N ALA A 13 22.61 11.46 0.40
CA ALA A 13 23.77 11.36 -0.48
C ALA A 13 23.34 10.97 -1.91
N VAL A 14 23.84 11.69 -2.89
CA VAL A 14 23.51 11.47 -4.31
C VAL A 14 23.87 10.07 -4.80
N ASN A 15 24.87 9.43 -4.17
CA ASN A 15 25.27 8.07 -4.44
C ASN A 15 24.54 7.00 -3.62
N ASP A 16 23.50 7.39 -2.84
CA ASP A 16 22.59 6.41 -2.24
C ASP A 16 21.85 5.64 -3.34
N ARG A 17 21.77 4.34 -3.20
CA ARG A 17 21.17 3.47 -4.23
C ARG A 17 19.66 3.67 -4.39
N ALA A 18 18.98 4.28 -3.42
CA ALA A 18 17.59 4.71 -3.60
C ALA A 18 17.47 5.73 -4.75
N THR A 19 18.42 6.69 -4.84
CA THR A 19 18.41 7.74 -5.88
C THR A 19 18.85 7.21 -7.23
N GLN A 20 19.81 6.27 -7.26
CA GLN A 20 20.39 5.76 -8.49
C GLN A 20 19.57 4.64 -9.15
N PHE A 21 18.96 3.77 -8.35
CA PHE A 21 18.33 2.54 -8.83
C PHE A 21 16.95 2.26 -8.24
N GLY A 22 16.47 3.06 -7.28
CA GLY A 22 15.31 2.71 -6.49
C GLY A 22 15.54 1.42 -5.67
N ASP A 23 16.79 1.14 -5.27
CA ASP A 23 17.20 -0.08 -4.56
C ASP A 23 16.81 0.02 -3.09
N GLY A 24 15.56 -0.32 -2.81
CA GLY A 24 14.97 -0.23 -1.49
C GLY A 24 13.47 -0.50 -1.47
N CYS A 25 12.91 -0.38 -0.28
CA CYS A 25 11.49 -0.59 -0.01
C CYS A 25 10.94 0.48 0.94
N PHE A 26 9.60 0.54 1.09
CA PHE A 26 9.00 1.49 1.99
C PHE A 26 7.68 0.98 2.59
N THR A 27 7.26 1.64 3.64
CA THR A 27 5.92 1.50 4.19
C THR A 27 5.36 2.86 4.56
N THR A 28 4.03 2.97 4.61
CA THR A 28 3.32 4.19 5.01
C THR A 28 2.25 3.78 6.01
N ALA A 29 2.37 4.27 7.23
CA ALA A 29 1.51 3.91 8.34
C ALA A 29 0.61 5.07 8.75
N ARG A 30 -0.59 4.77 9.22
CA ARG A 30 -1.47 5.71 9.87
C ARG A 30 -1.04 5.88 11.33
N VAL A 31 -1.02 7.13 11.78
CA VAL A 31 -0.80 7.49 13.18
C VAL A 31 -2.10 8.01 13.77
N VAL A 32 -2.52 7.45 14.88
CA VAL A 32 -3.73 7.84 15.64
C VAL A 32 -3.37 7.89 17.11
N ASP A 33 -3.67 8.99 17.77
CA ASP A 33 -3.42 9.21 19.20
C ASP A 33 -1.98 8.87 19.64
N GLY A 34 -1.02 9.30 18.83
CA GLY A 34 0.40 9.06 19.07
C GLY A 34 0.87 7.62 18.87
N ARG A 35 0.06 6.76 18.26
CA ARG A 35 0.38 5.34 18.00
C ARG A 35 0.40 5.04 16.51
N VAL A 36 1.40 4.27 16.10
CA VAL A 36 1.44 3.70 14.74
C VAL A 36 0.47 2.52 14.69
N GLN A 37 -0.53 2.62 13.83
CA GLN A 37 -1.47 1.51 13.63
C GLN A 37 -0.77 0.35 12.93
N LEU A 38 -0.96 -0.89 13.42
CA LEU A 38 -0.34 -2.11 12.88
C LEU A 38 1.20 -2.03 12.82
N LEU A 39 1.86 -1.46 13.82
CA LEU A 39 3.31 -1.26 13.86
C LEU A 39 4.09 -2.53 13.51
N ASP A 40 3.79 -3.64 14.19
CA ASP A 40 4.50 -4.92 13.99
C ASP A 40 4.33 -5.44 12.56
N THR A 41 3.17 -5.24 11.95
CA THR A 41 2.91 -5.63 10.56
C THR A 41 3.68 -4.75 9.58
N HIS A 42 3.86 -3.47 9.90
CA HIS A 42 4.71 -2.57 9.11
C HIS A 42 6.18 -2.96 9.19
N LEU A 43 6.69 -3.32 10.38
CA LEU A 43 8.05 -3.82 10.57
C LEU A 43 8.25 -5.15 9.83
N ALA A 44 7.34 -6.10 9.97
CA ALA A 44 7.39 -7.39 9.28
C ALA A 44 7.39 -7.24 7.74
N ARG A 45 6.60 -6.29 7.19
CA ARG A 45 6.65 -5.95 5.76
C ARG A 45 8.03 -5.49 5.32
N LEU A 46 8.64 -4.57 6.06
CA LEU A 46 9.96 -4.03 5.74
C LEU A 46 11.02 -5.12 5.85
N GLN A 47 10.91 -5.98 6.87
CA GLN A 47 11.81 -7.12 7.07
C GLN A 47 11.73 -8.10 5.90
N SER A 48 10.54 -8.55 5.54
CA SER A 48 10.34 -9.44 4.39
C SER A 48 10.81 -8.82 3.08
N ALA A 49 10.62 -7.50 2.90
CA ALA A 49 11.12 -6.81 1.71
C ALA A 49 12.65 -6.73 1.69
N CYS A 50 13.30 -6.43 2.81
CA CYS A 50 14.75 -6.43 2.91
C CYS A 50 15.35 -7.82 2.64
N GLU A 51 14.74 -8.87 3.19
CA GLU A 51 15.14 -10.26 2.92
C GLU A 51 15.06 -10.59 1.43
N ARG A 52 13.92 -10.31 0.77
CA ARG A 52 13.72 -10.58 -0.66
C ARG A 52 14.62 -9.73 -1.56
N LEU A 53 14.95 -8.51 -1.17
CA LEU A 53 15.86 -7.63 -1.90
C LEU A 53 17.33 -7.82 -1.48
N ALA A 54 17.61 -8.71 -0.53
CA ALA A 54 18.95 -8.92 0.06
C ALA A 54 19.58 -7.60 0.56
N ILE A 55 18.80 -6.76 1.26
CA ILE A 55 19.27 -5.55 1.94
C ILE A 55 19.64 -5.92 3.37
N PRO A 56 20.92 -5.76 3.80
CA PRO A 56 21.41 -6.23 5.10
C PRO A 56 21.03 -5.26 6.24
N PHE A 57 19.73 -5.10 6.51
CA PHE A 57 19.23 -4.23 7.57
C PHE A 57 18.97 -5.05 8.85
N GLU A 58 19.59 -4.67 9.96
CA GLU A 58 19.53 -5.41 11.24
C GLU A 58 18.95 -4.57 12.39
N ARG A 59 18.80 -3.24 12.23
CA ARG A 59 18.41 -2.32 13.32
C ARG A 59 16.88 -2.24 13.51
N TRP A 60 16.19 -3.38 13.58
CA TRP A 60 14.74 -3.44 13.64
C TRP A 60 14.15 -2.83 14.93
N SER A 61 14.77 -3.10 16.09
CA SER A 61 14.36 -2.49 17.37
C SER A 61 14.49 -0.97 17.32
N THR A 62 15.65 -0.46 16.88
CA THR A 62 15.89 0.98 16.74
C THR A 62 14.86 1.64 15.80
N LEU A 63 14.53 0.98 14.68
CA LEU A 63 13.52 1.47 13.75
C LEU A 63 12.14 1.55 14.41
N GLY A 64 11.74 0.52 15.16
CA GLY A 64 10.49 0.50 15.93
C GLY A 64 10.40 1.63 16.95
N ASP A 65 11.50 1.89 17.69
CA ASP A 65 11.58 2.98 18.65
C ASP A 65 11.49 4.36 17.97
N GLU A 66 12.17 4.55 16.83
CA GLU A 66 12.08 5.78 16.02
C GLU A 66 10.67 6.00 15.47
N MET A 67 10.02 4.95 14.97
CA MET A 67 8.62 5.02 14.50
C MET A 67 7.67 5.42 15.62
N THR A 68 7.82 4.83 16.81
CA THR A 68 7.00 5.13 17.98
C THR A 68 7.23 6.56 18.47
N SER A 69 8.49 6.99 18.57
CA SER A 69 8.83 8.36 18.97
C SER A 69 8.25 9.42 18.02
N LEU A 70 8.35 9.17 16.70
CA LEU A 70 7.78 10.08 15.70
C LEU A 70 6.25 10.10 15.74
N ALA A 71 5.61 8.96 15.96
CA ALA A 71 4.16 8.89 16.11
C ALA A 71 3.66 9.68 17.33
N GLN A 72 4.36 9.57 18.47
CA GLN A 72 4.06 10.34 19.69
C GLN A 72 4.16 11.85 19.46
N ARG A 73 5.10 12.31 18.63
CA ARG A 73 5.22 13.73 18.26
C ARG A 73 4.13 14.18 17.28
N GLN A 74 3.81 13.31 16.29
CA GLN A 74 2.83 13.61 15.24
C GLN A 74 1.39 13.61 15.75
N GLN A 75 1.07 12.79 16.77
CA GLN A 75 -0.26 12.53 17.34
C GLN A 75 -1.24 11.93 16.32
N THR A 76 -1.59 12.64 15.26
CA THR A 76 -2.47 12.13 14.19
C THR A 76 -1.90 12.49 12.81
N GLY A 77 -1.87 11.52 11.90
CA GLY A 77 -1.34 11.74 10.55
C GLY A 77 -0.74 10.48 9.91
N VAL A 78 0.34 10.68 9.21
CA VAL A 78 1.03 9.68 8.41
C VAL A 78 2.49 9.60 8.82
N LEU A 79 2.99 8.38 8.99
CA LEU A 79 4.40 8.05 9.13
C LEU A 79 4.84 7.24 7.91
N LYS A 80 5.82 7.73 7.17
CA LYS A 80 6.44 7.02 6.06
C LYS A 80 7.85 6.58 6.44
N VAL A 81 8.19 5.33 6.17
CA VAL A 81 9.51 4.74 6.37
C VAL A 81 10.03 4.23 5.03
N ILE A 82 11.25 4.61 4.69
CA ILE A 82 11.99 4.12 3.52
C ILE A 82 13.26 3.43 4.03
N LEU A 83 13.55 2.25 3.51
CA LEU A 83 14.82 1.57 3.67
C LEU A 83 15.47 1.41 2.30
N SER A 84 16.68 1.93 2.13
CA SER A 84 17.50 1.68 0.95
C SER A 84 18.70 0.81 1.30
N ARG A 85 19.34 0.23 0.30
CA ARG A 85 20.60 -0.49 0.49
C ARG A 85 21.73 0.44 0.98
N GLY A 86 21.55 1.78 0.92
CA GLY A 86 22.56 2.77 1.26
C GLY A 86 23.45 3.16 0.07
N ALA A 87 24.54 3.85 0.40
CA ALA A 87 25.53 4.28 -0.58
C ALA A 87 26.59 3.22 -0.82
N GLY A 88 27.12 3.13 -2.02
CA GLY A 88 28.22 2.23 -2.35
C GLY A 88 27.92 1.32 -3.55
N GLY A 89 28.76 0.32 -3.73
CA GLY A 89 28.69 -0.60 -4.84
C GLY A 89 29.17 0.02 -6.17
N ARG A 90 29.16 -0.79 -7.24
CA ARG A 90 29.48 -0.37 -8.59
C ARG A 90 28.41 -0.89 -9.54
N GLY A 91 27.75 0.01 -10.26
CA GLY A 91 26.63 -0.35 -11.13
C GLY A 91 25.55 -1.08 -10.33
N TYR A 92 25.11 -2.23 -10.81
CA TYR A 92 24.06 -3.01 -10.12
C TYR A 92 24.57 -3.83 -8.94
N SER A 93 25.89 -4.00 -8.76
CA SER A 93 26.43 -4.73 -7.63
C SER A 93 26.25 -3.95 -6.32
N GLY A 94 25.59 -4.56 -5.35
CA GLY A 94 25.43 -4.03 -3.98
C GLY A 94 26.42 -4.63 -2.98
N SER A 95 27.43 -5.39 -3.42
CA SER A 95 28.32 -6.16 -2.53
C SER A 95 29.18 -5.31 -1.58
N ALA A 96 29.37 -4.02 -1.90
CA ALA A 96 30.08 -3.07 -1.04
C ALA A 96 29.14 -2.12 -0.27
N CYS A 97 27.84 -2.44 -0.19
CA CYS A 97 26.86 -1.67 0.56
C CYS A 97 26.54 -2.42 1.87
N ASP A 98 27.21 -2.04 2.94
CA ASP A 98 27.09 -2.65 4.27
C ASP A 98 26.28 -1.79 5.26
N THR A 99 25.92 -0.58 4.85
CA THR A 99 25.23 0.39 5.71
C THR A 99 23.92 0.86 5.05
N PRO A 100 22.82 0.11 5.21
CA PRO A 100 21.51 0.54 4.73
C PRO A 100 21.08 1.88 5.31
N THR A 101 20.43 2.70 4.48
CA THR A 101 19.86 3.98 4.90
C THR A 101 18.40 3.81 5.29
N ARG A 102 18.01 4.33 6.46
CA ARG A 102 16.62 4.45 6.88
C ARG A 102 16.19 5.90 6.92
N ILE A 103 15.04 6.18 6.32
CA ILE A 103 14.46 7.51 6.24
C ILE A 103 13.04 7.44 6.78
N LEU A 104 12.75 8.24 7.81
CA LEU A 104 11.42 8.37 8.37
C LEU A 104 10.91 9.79 8.16
N SER A 105 9.63 9.92 7.85
CA SER A 105 8.99 11.24 7.74
C SER A 105 7.55 11.20 8.19
N THR A 106 7.06 12.34 8.70
CA THR A 106 5.67 12.51 9.10
C THR A 106 4.99 13.59 8.28
N SER A 107 3.68 13.44 8.06
CA SER A 107 2.82 14.41 7.37
C SER A 107 1.38 14.34 7.88
N ALA A 108 0.55 15.31 7.49
CA ALA A 108 -0.89 15.26 7.73
C ALA A 108 -1.54 14.12 6.92
N ALA A 109 -2.64 13.59 7.42
CA ALA A 109 -3.46 12.62 6.69
C ALA A 109 -4.20 13.30 5.52
N PRO A 110 -4.40 12.61 4.38
CA PRO A 110 -5.17 13.14 3.26
C PRO A 110 -6.62 13.44 3.65
N ALA A 111 -7.06 14.69 3.48
CA ALA A 111 -8.38 15.14 3.92
C ALA A 111 -9.55 14.50 3.14
N HIS A 112 -9.34 14.11 1.89
CA HIS A 112 -10.39 13.55 1.00
C HIS A 112 -10.88 12.16 1.43
N TYR A 113 -10.14 11.42 2.25
CA TYR A 113 -10.54 10.08 2.69
C TYR A 113 -11.84 10.07 3.53
N ALA A 114 -12.13 11.14 4.27
CA ALA A 114 -13.38 11.26 5.03
C ALA A 114 -14.60 11.24 4.09
N ARG A 115 -14.55 12.04 3.01
CA ARG A 115 -15.60 12.08 1.99
C ARG A 115 -15.79 10.71 1.32
N TRP A 116 -14.71 10.03 0.95
CA TRP A 116 -14.80 8.72 0.28
C TRP A 116 -15.42 7.64 1.16
N LYS A 117 -15.20 7.71 2.49
CA LYS A 117 -15.86 6.78 3.42
C LYS A 117 -17.37 6.98 3.49
N GLU A 118 -17.82 8.21 3.43
CA GLU A 118 -19.23 8.58 3.53
C GLU A 118 -19.94 8.36 2.19
N GLU A 119 -19.46 8.96 1.12
CA GLU A 119 -20.10 8.96 -0.19
C GLU A 119 -19.79 7.69 -1.00
N GLY A 120 -18.61 7.14 -0.82
CA GLY A 120 -18.01 6.12 -1.67
C GLY A 120 -17.07 6.73 -2.72
N ALA A 121 -16.06 5.97 -3.11
CA ALA A 121 -15.11 6.38 -4.14
C ALA A 121 -15.64 6.11 -5.55
N THR A 122 -15.27 6.96 -6.51
CA THR A 122 -15.47 6.74 -7.94
C THR A 122 -14.18 6.24 -8.56
N LEU A 123 -14.28 5.26 -9.47
CA LEU A 123 -13.13 4.67 -10.14
C LEU A 123 -13.09 5.00 -11.63
N ALA A 124 -11.87 5.19 -12.15
CA ALA A 124 -11.57 5.14 -13.58
C ALA A 124 -10.71 3.91 -13.89
N LEU A 125 -10.61 3.50 -15.14
CA LEU A 125 -9.64 2.50 -15.57
C LEU A 125 -8.34 3.19 -15.98
N SER A 126 -7.22 2.73 -15.43
CA SER A 126 -5.90 3.20 -15.86
C SER A 126 -5.57 2.68 -17.26
N PRO A 127 -5.09 3.52 -18.17
CA PRO A 127 -4.53 3.07 -19.45
C PRO A 127 -3.13 2.47 -19.30
N VAL A 128 -2.47 2.65 -18.14
CA VAL A 128 -1.14 2.12 -17.83
C VAL A 128 -1.31 0.85 -17.02
N PRO A 129 -0.96 -0.32 -17.57
CA PRO A 129 -0.94 -1.57 -16.81
C PRO A 129 0.30 -1.67 -15.92
N LEU A 130 0.24 -2.55 -14.93
CA LEU A 130 1.44 -2.97 -14.18
C LEU A 130 2.18 -4.08 -14.92
N GLY A 131 3.50 -3.92 -15.03
CA GLY A 131 4.36 -4.99 -15.54
C GLY A 131 4.36 -6.20 -14.60
N ARG A 132 4.33 -7.39 -15.18
CA ARG A 132 4.40 -8.65 -14.44
C ARG A 132 5.85 -8.98 -14.12
N ASN A 133 6.15 -9.08 -12.83
CA ASN A 133 7.44 -9.52 -12.33
C ASN A 133 7.27 -10.30 -11.02
N PRO A 134 7.25 -11.64 -11.03
CA PRO A 134 7.02 -12.44 -9.83
C PRO A 134 8.08 -12.25 -8.73
N TYR A 135 9.30 -11.81 -9.08
CA TYR A 135 10.33 -11.50 -8.09
C TYR A 135 10.04 -10.22 -7.31
N LEU A 136 9.31 -9.26 -7.89
CA LEU A 136 8.95 -7.99 -7.25
C LEU A 136 7.48 -7.93 -6.81
N ALA A 137 6.65 -8.83 -7.29
CA ALA A 137 5.23 -8.90 -6.96
C ALA A 137 5.00 -8.99 -5.45
N GLY A 138 4.00 -8.25 -4.97
CA GLY A 138 3.68 -8.12 -3.54
C GLY A 138 4.58 -7.17 -2.76
N LEU A 139 5.79 -6.83 -3.27
CA LEU A 139 6.70 -5.90 -2.60
C LEU A 139 6.29 -4.43 -2.78
N LYS A 140 6.46 -3.65 -1.73
CA LYS A 140 6.36 -2.19 -1.79
C LYS A 140 7.77 -1.59 -1.94
N HIS A 141 8.39 -1.89 -3.10
CA HIS A 141 9.73 -1.39 -3.46
C HIS A 141 9.69 0.07 -3.94
N LEU A 142 10.85 0.72 -4.10
CA LEU A 142 10.94 2.14 -4.46
C LEU A 142 10.69 2.44 -5.94
N ASN A 143 10.74 1.46 -6.83
CA ASN A 143 10.47 1.65 -8.26
C ASN A 143 8.97 1.78 -8.49
N ARG A 144 8.43 3.01 -8.45
CA ARG A 144 7.00 3.34 -8.52
C ARG A 144 6.63 4.22 -9.71
N LEU A 145 7.41 4.16 -10.81
CA LEU A 145 7.11 4.94 -12.00
C LEU A 145 5.76 4.59 -12.63
N GLU A 146 5.37 3.30 -12.61
CA GLU A 146 4.05 2.88 -13.09
C GLU A 146 2.94 3.60 -12.31
N GLN A 147 3.01 3.62 -10.96
CA GLN A 147 2.04 4.31 -10.13
C GLN A 147 2.05 5.84 -10.34
N VAL A 148 3.22 6.43 -10.62
CA VAL A 148 3.33 7.86 -10.99
C VAL A 148 2.60 8.14 -12.31
N LEU A 149 2.80 7.31 -13.33
CA LEU A 149 2.10 7.42 -14.61
C LEU A 149 0.59 7.19 -14.47
N ILE A 150 0.17 6.17 -13.72
CA ILE A 150 -1.22 5.90 -13.41
C ILE A 150 -1.85 7.14 -12.73
N ARG A 151 -1.16 7.71 -11.74
CA ARG A 151 -1.63 8.90 -11.03
C ARG A 151 -1.76 10.10 -11.95
N SER A 152 -0.80 10.34 -12.85
CA SER A 152 -0.84 11.43 -13.82
C SER A 152 -2.04 11.31 -14.78
N HIS A 153 -2.43 10.09 -15.15
CA HIS A 153 -3.66 9.86 -15.94
C HIS A 153 -4.92 10.07 -15.11
N LEU A 154 -4.94 9.57 -13.87
CA LEU A 154 -6.08 9.74 -12.97
C LEU A 154 -6.40 11.22 -12.74
N GLU A 155 -5.39 12.07 -12.59
CA GLU A 155 -5.52 13.52 -12.40
C GLU A 155 -6.17 14.25 -13.59
N GLN A 156 -6.27 13.60 -14.76
CA GLN A 156 -6.98 14.09 -15.94
C GLN A 156 -8.46 13.65 -15.95
N THR A 157 -8.92 12.92 -14.95
CA THR A 157 -10.29 12.42 -14.81
C THR A 157 -10.97 13.07 -13.59
N ASN A 158 -12.27 12.85 -13.47
CA ASN A 158 -13.04 13.23 -12.28
C ASN A 158 -13.18 12.06 -11.28
N ALA A 159 -12.43 10.97 -11.47
CA ALA A 159 -12.48 9.83 -10.57
C ALA A 159 -11.56 10.04 -9.35
N ASP A 160 -11.90 9.37 -8.28
CA ASP A 160 -11.16 9.44 -7.01
C ASP A 160 -9.93 8.51 -7.02
N GLU A 161 -10.06 7.34 -7.68
CA GLU A 161 -9.02 6.33 -7.75
C GLU A 161 -9.05 5.60 -9.11
N ALA A 162 -7.99 4.91 -9.48
CA ALA A 162 -7.89 4.19 -10.75
C ALA A 162 -7.78 2.69 -10.52
N LEU A 163 -8.65 1.90 -11.16
CA LEU A 163 -8.46 0.46 -11.34
C LEU A 163 -7.26 0.22 -12.23
N VAL A 164 -6.42 -0.74 -11.87
CA VAL A 164 -5.21 -1.08 -12.59
C VAL A 164 -5.21 -2.57 -12.92
N LEU A 165 -5.00 -2.88 -14.19
CA LEU A 165 -4.77 -4.23 -14.68
C LEU A 165 -3.26 -4.51 -14.75
N ASP A 166 -2.87 -5.76 -14.76
CA ASP A 166 -1.53 -6.15 -15.18
C ASP A 166 -1.41 -6.22 -16.72
N SER A 167 -0.22 -6.50 -17.23
CA SER A 167 0.05 -6.59 -18.68
C SER A 167 -0.69 -7.73 -19.40
N ASP A 168 -1.25 -8.69 -18.65
CA ASP A 168 -2.09 -9.77 -19.21
C ASP A 168 -3.59 -9.43 -19.12
N GLY A 169 -3.96 -8.26 -18.59
CA GLY A 169 -5.34 -7.79 -18.50
C GLY A 169 -6.11 -8.24 -17.27
N TRP A 170 -5.42 -8.75 -16.24
CA TRP A 170 -6.05 -9.15 -14.98
C TRP A 170 -6.14 -7.97 -14.01
N LEU A 171 -7.27 -7.85 -13.31
CA LEU A 171 -7.42 -6.94 -12.18
C LEU A 171 -6.28 -7.19 -11.17
N THR A 172 -5.60 -6.14 -10.75
CA THR A 172 -4.46 -6.25 -9.83
C THR A 172 -4.67 -5.41 -8.57
N GLU A 173 -4.81 -4.13 -8.70
CA GLU A 173 -5.01 -3.20 -7.58
C GLU A 173 -5.61 -1.87 -8.08
N CYS A 174 -5.64 -0.85 -7.23
CA CYS A 174 -5.84 0.52 -7.66
C CYS A 174 -4.49 1.30 -7.60
N CYS A 175 -4.47 2.54 -8.08
CA CYS A 175 -3.23 3.36 -8.07
C CYS A 175 -2.56 3.37 -6.68
N ALA A 176 -3.34 3.54 -5.61
CA ALA A 176 -2.82 3.59 -4.23
C ALA A 176 -3.55 2.67 -3.24
N ALA A 177 -4.39 1.74 -3.70
CA ALA A 177 -5.22 0.87 -2.88
C ALA A 177 -5.30 -0.55 -3.42
N ASN A 178 -5.57 -1.52 -2.54
CA ASN A 178 -5.98 -2.86 -2.95
C ASN A 178 -7.49 -2.92 -3.18
N LEU A 179 -7.92 -3.90 -3.95
CA LEU A 179 -9.29 -4.10 -4.40
C LEU A 179 -9.90 -5.34 -3.78
N PHE A 180 -11.16 -5.25 -3.36
CA PHE A 180 -12.05 -6.35 -3.03
C PHE A 180 -13.39 -6.19 -3.72
N TRP A 181 -14.05 -7.30 -4.06
CA TRP A 181 -15.46 -7.28 -4.47
C TRP A 181 -16.19 -8.50 -3.90
N ARG A 182 -17.49 -8.32 -3.63
CA ARG A 182 -18.34 -9.36 -3.06
C ARG A 182 -19.40 -9.80 -4.08
N CYS A 183 -19.63 -11.10 -4.12
CA CYS A 183 -20.78 -11.72 -4.78
C CYS A 183 -21.41 -12.71 -3.78
N GLY A 184 -22.56 -12.39 -3.22
CA GLY A 184 -23.15 -13.19 -2.15
C GLY A 184 -22.25 -13.27 -0.92
N GLN A 185 -21.84 -14.48 -0.55
CA GLN A 185 -20.91 -14.74 0.56
C GLN A 185 -19.44 -14.80 0.10
N ASP A 186 -19.17 -14.78 -1.19
CA ASP A 186 -17.82 -14.80 -1.71
C ASP A 186 -17.23 -13.39 -1.79
N VAL A 187 -16.07 -13.22 -1.20
CA VAL A 187 -15.28 -11.98 -1.22
C VAL A 187 -14.01 -12.24 -2.00
N TYR A 188 -13.92 -11.63 -3.15
CA TYR A 188 -12.79 -11.78 -4.07
C TYR A 188 -11.79 -10.65 -3.87
N THR A 189 -10.51 -10.95 -4.09
CA THR A 189 -9.42 -9.98 -4.20
C THR A 189 -8.42 -10.47 -5.23
N PRO A 190 -7.76 -9.60 -5.99
CA PRO A 190 -6.75 -10.01 -6.95
C PRO A 190 -5.61 -10.80 -6.32
N ARG A 191 -5.15 -11.84 -7.03
CA ARG A 191 -3.90 -12.51 -6.72
C ARG A 191 -2.73 -11.60 -7.07
N LEU A 192 -1.77 -11.48 -6.14
CA LEU A 192 -0.66 -10.52 -6.25
C LEU A 192 0.70 -11.26 -6.33
N ASP A 193 0.74 -12.36 -7.07
CA ASP A 193 1.94 -13.18 -7.28
C ASP A 193 2.71 -12.82 -8.55
N GLN A 194 2.13 -11.97 -9.42
CA GLN A 194 2.74 -11.52 -10.66
C GLN A 194 2.98 -10.00 -10.71
N ALA A 195 2.11 -9.21 -10.08
CA ALA A 195 2.17 -7.76 -10.03
C ALA A 195 1.47 -7.23 -8.77
N GLY A 196 1.57 -5.91 -8.53
CA GLY A 196 0.88 -5.23 -7.44
C GLY A 196 1.60 -5.32 -6.09
N VAL A 197 0.97 -4.74 -5.07
CA VAL A 197 1.48 -4.67 -3.69
C VAL A 197 0.57 -5.46 -2.75
N ASN A 198 1.11 -6.43 -2.01
CA ASN A 198 0.35 -7.12 -0.97
C ASN A 198 0.18 -6.21 0.25
N GLY A 199 -0.90 -5.41 0.24
CA GLY A 199 -1.18 -4.38 1.23
C GLY A 199 -1.36 -4.92 2.64
N ILE A 200 -0.89 -4.19 3.67
CA ILE A 200 -1.08 -4.56 5.08
C ILE A 200 -2.57 -4.62 5.42
N MET A 201 -3.34 -3.62 4.99
CA MET A 201 -4.78 -3.61 5.23
C MET A 201 -5.50 -4.71 4.46
N ARG A 202 -5.05 -5.05 3.24
CA ARG A 202 -5.57 -6.22 2.51
C ARG A 202 -5.39 -7.51 3.32
N GLN A 203 -4.18 -7.74 3.85
CA GLN A 203 -3.90 -8.93 4.68
C GLN A 203 -4.72 -8.92 5.96
N TYR A 204 -4.87 -7.76 6.60
CA TYR A 204 -5.70 -7.59 7.78
C TYR A 204 -7.17 -7.93 7.51
N ILE A 205 -7.76 -7.40 6.43
CA ILE A 205 -9.14 -7.70 6.02
C ILE A 205 -9.32 -9.21 5.77
N MET A 206 -8.41 -9.83 5.01
CA MET A 206 -8.48 -11.27 4.76
C MET A 206 -8.45 -12.08 6.07
N LYS A 207 -7.58 -11.71 7.02
CA LYS A 207 -7.49 -12.34 8.35
C LYS A 207 -8.78 -12.15 9.15
N ARG A 208 -9.41 -10.98 9.09
CA ARG A 208 -10.67 -10.68 9.82
C ARG A 208 -11.87 -11.39 9.21
N LEU A 209 -11.87 -11.65 7.92
CA LEU A 209 -12.93 -12.39 7.24
C LEU A 209 -12.82 -13.90 7.42
N ALA A 210 -11.63 -14.46 7.62
CA ALA A 210 -11.39 -15.90 7.72
C ALA A 210 -12.29 -16.65 8.74
N PRO A 211 -12.60 -16.11 9.96
CA PRO A 211 -13.47 -16.78 10.93
C PRO A 211 -14.97 -16.53 10.69
N THR A 212 -15.37 -15.87 9.60
CA THR A 212 -16.75 -15.49 9.32
C THR A 212 -17.42 -16.42 8.32
N ALA A 213 -18.68 -16.15 7.98
CA ALA A 213 -19.38 -16.83 6.90
C ALA A 213 -18.93 -16.38 5.49
N TYR A 214 -18.15 -15.32 5.38
CA TYR A 214 -17.58 -14.89 4.11
C TYR A 214 -16.44 -15.83 3.67
N ARG A 215 -16.46 -16.21 2.39
CA ARG A 215 -15.38 -16.98 1.80
C ARG A 215 -14.47 -16.04 1.00
N VAL A 216 -13.25 -15.82 1.48
CA VAL A 216 -12.25 -14.99 0.79
C VAL A 216 -11.52 -15.82 -0.27
N VAL A 217 -11.49 -15.33 -1.50
CA VAL A 217 -10.88 -16.01 -2.64
C VAL A 217 -9.92 -15.06 -3.38
N GLU A 218 -8.66 -15.45 -3.47
CA GLU A 218 -7.68 -14.77 -4.31
C GLU A 218 -7.77 -15.28 -5.75
N VAL A 219 -7.99 -14.37 -6.72
CA VAL A 219 -8.27 -14.74 -8.11
C VAL A 219 -7.48 -13.91 -9.11
N ASN A 220 -7.22 -14.49 -10.28
CA ASN A 220 -6.94 -13.74 -11.50
C ASN A 220 -8.28 -13.52 -12.23
N ALA A 221 -8.78 -12.32 -12.25
CA ALA A 221 -10.09 -12.00 -12.80
C ALA A 221 -9.99 -10.86 -13.81
N PRO A 222 -10.72 -10.91 -14.93
CA PRO A 222 -10.79 -9.80 -15.86
C PRO A 222 -11.64 -8.67 -15.27
N LEU A 223 -11.54 -7.47 -15.85
CA LEU A 223 -12.34 -6.31 -15.46
C LEU A 223 -13.85 -6.59 -15.43
N SER A 224 -14.34 -7.41 -16.34
CA SER A 224 -15.76 -7.81 -16.42
C SER A 224 -16.27 -8.56 -15.17
N ALA A 225 -15.40 -9.09 -14.33
CA ALA A 225 -15.81 -9.71 -13.07
C ALA A 225 -16.53 -8.74 -12.12
N LEU A 226 -16.23 -7.46 -12.20
CA LEU A 226 -16.91 -6.44 -11.38
C LEU A 226 -18.37 -6.21 -11.77
N ALA A 227 -18.79 -6.61 -12.98
CA ALA A 227 -20.17 -6.50 -13.42
C ALA A 227 -21.15 -7.36 -12.60
N GLN A 228 -20.67 -8.42 -11.95
CA GLN A 228 -21.47 -9.31 -11.13
C GLN A 228 -21.32 -9.00 -9.62
N ALA A 229 -20.54 -7.98 -9.26
CA ALA A 229 -20.32 -7.65 -7.87
C ALA A 229 -21.53 -6.97 -7.23
N ASP A 230 -21.92 -7.44 -6.05
CA ASP A 230 -22.90 -6.77 -5.19
C ASP A 230 -22.30 -5.53 -4.54
N GLU A 231 -21.00 -5.57 -4.26
CA GLU A 231 -20.27 -4.54 -3.51
C GLU A 231 -18.79 -4.55 -3.89
N VAL A 232 -18.20 -3.37 -4.05
CA VAL A 232 -16.76 -3.20 -4.34
C VAL A 232 -16.15 -2.30 -3.27
N LEU A 233 -14.99 -2.70 -2.78
CA LEU A 233 -14.25 -1.99 -1.72
C LEU A 233 -12.80 -1.78 -2.15
N ILE A 234 -12.22 -0.67 -1.72
CA ILE A 234 -10.78 -0.41 -1.82
C ILE A 234 -10.19 -0.15 -0.44
N CYS A 235 -8.92 -0.48 -0.25
CA CYS A 235 -8.26 -0.30 1.04
C CYS A 235 -6.76 -0.01 0.92
N ASN A 236 -6.24 0.73 1.89
CA ASN A 236 -4.82 0.85 2.16
C ASN A 236 -4.57 1.16 3.64
N ALA A 237 -3.31 1.26 4.08
CA ALA A 237 -2.99 1.47 5.49
C ALA A 237 -3.41 2.87 6.03
N LEU A 238 -3.61 3.86 5.17
CA LEU A 238 -4.07 5.21 5.55
C LEU A 238 -5.58 5.35 5.43
N MET A 239 -6.18 4.60 4.53
CA MET A 239 -7.58 4.53 4.20
C MET A 239 -8.03 3.07 4.38
N PRO A 240 -8.36 2.66 5.62
CA PRO A 240 -8.48 1.25 5.97
C PRO A 240 -9.45 0.46 5.11
N VAL A 241 -10.63 1.01 4.87
CA VAL A 241 -11.60 0.47 3.91
C VAL A 241 -12.51 1.60 3.44
N VAL A 242 -12.79 1.62 2.15
CA VAL A 242 -13.68 2.58 1.50
C VAL A 242 -14.56 1.83 0.51
N PRO A 243 -15.86 2.08 0.53
CA PRO A 243 -16.76 1.52 -0.48
C PRO A 243 -16.59 2.26 -1.80
N VAL A 244 -16.70 1.54 -2.89
CA VAL A 244 -16.77 2.10 -4.23
C VAL A 244 -18.24 2.32 -4.59
N GLN A 245 -18.57 3.51 -5.06
CA GLN A 245 -19.93 3.81 -5.50
C GLN A 245 -20.12 3.63 -7.01
N ARG A 246 -19.06 3.86 -7.83
CA ARG A 246 -19.20 3.83 -9.29
C ARG A 246 -17.89 3.52 -10.00
N TYR A 247 -18.03 2.77 -11.10
CA TYR A 247 -17.05 2.64 -12.17
C TYR A 247 -17.78 2.63 -13.51
N ALA A 248 -17.46 3.55 -14.41
CA ALA A 248 -18.18 3.79 -15.67
C ALA A 248 -19.69 3.92 -15.42
N GLU A 249 -20.50 3.10 -16.09
CA GLU A 249 -21.97 3.06 -15.90
C GLU A 249 -22.40 2.17 -14.72
N GLN A 250 -21.48 1.39 -14.14
CA GLN A 250 -21.79 0.51 -13.04
C GLN A 250 -21.80 1.24 -11.71
N GLN A 251 -22.83 1.00 -10.91
CA GLN A 251 -23.00 1.60 -9.58
C GLN A 251 -23.23 0.54 -8.52
N TRP A 252 -22.68 0.76 -7.34
CA TRP A 252 -22.85 -0.11 -6.16
C TRP A 252 -23.38 0.70 -5.00
N SER A 253 -24.53 0.31 -4.47
CA SER A 253 -25.17 0.92 -3.30
C SER A 253 -25.15 0.03 -2.05
N ALA A 254 -24.88 -1.27 -2.23
CA ALA A 254 -24.75 -2.18 -1.10
C ALA A 254 -23.55 -1.82 -0.22
N ARG A 255 -23.72 -1.99 1.09
CA ARG A 255 -22.73 -1.61 2.11
C ARG A 255 -22.61 -2.67 3.22
N GLU A 256 -22.96 -3.91 2.96
CA GLU A 256 -22.99 -4.98 3.98
C GLU A 256 -21.57 -5.32 4.44
N LEU A 257 -20.71 -5.68 3.51
CA LEU A 257 -19.30 -6.00 3.80
C LEU A 257 -18.56 -4.76 4.34
N TYR A 258 -18.81 -3.58 3.79
CA TYR A 258 -18.25 -2.33 4.30
C TYR A 258 -18.63 -2.08 5.76
N ARG A 259 -19.92 -2.18 6.11
CA ARG A 259 -20.41 -1.97 7.49
C ARG A 259 -19.81 -2.96 8.47
N TYR A 260 -19.57 -4.19 8.03
CA TYR A 260 -18.90 -5.20 8.84
C TYR A 260 -17.42 -4.86 9.07
N LEU A 261 -16.69 -4.48 8.00
CA LEU A 261 -15.24 -4.25 8.04
C LEU A 261 -14.84 -2.89 8.62
N ALA A 262 -15.63 -1.83 8.38
CA ALA A 262 -15.26 -0.48 8.76
C ALA A 262 -14.88 -0.33 10.25
N PRO A 263 -15.68 -0.77 11.22
CA PRO A 263 -15.31 -0.65 12.64
C PRO A 263 -14.06 -1.47 13.01
N LEU A 264 -13.85 -2.63 12.39
CA LEU A 264 -12.68 -3.49 12.63
C LEU A 264 -11.40 -2.88 12.08
N CYS A 265 -11.50 -2.15 10.97
CA CYS A 265 -10.34 -1.57 10.28
C CYS A 265 -9.98 -0.17 10.78
N GLU A 266 -10.91 0.55 11.44
CA GLU A 266 -10.63 1.88 12.00
C GLU A 266 -9.67 1.83 13.19
N SER A 267 -9.74 0.81 14.02
CA SER A 267 -8.85 0.59 15.17
C SER A 267 -8.31 -0.84 15.11
N PRO A 268 -7.43 -1.14 14.13
CA PRO A 268 -6.86 -2.48 14.02
C PRO A 268 -5.91 -2.74 15.20
N ASP A 269 -6.08 -3.89 15.85
CA ASP A 269 -5.22 -4.38 16.93
C ASP A 269 -3.91 -4.91 16.38
#